data_20eab16543c52c6ef0179a14469ae7aa
#
_entry.id   20eab16543c52c6ef0179a14469ae7aa
#
_cell.length_a   1.000
_cell.length_b   1.000
_cell.length_c   1.000
_cell.angle_alpha   90.00
_cell.angle_beta   90.00
_cell.angle_gamma   90.00
#
_symmetry.space_group_name_H-M   'P 1'
#
loop_
_entity.id
_entity.type
_entity.pdbx_description
1 polymer ?
#
loop_
_entity_poly.entity_id
_entity_poly.type
_entity_poly.pdbx_seq_one_letter_code
_entity_poly.pdbx_strand_id
1 'polypeptide(L)'
;EDEDFAFKKILKDYDLTSKVGVINSYLNELSKDEELFKKEAIQLAIKNVMEVLEKISNEIKLIEEKIKVHKELWFHRFRTPEYKVLLINLETDIRILRERFDLLIKIKN
;
A
#
# COMPACT_ATOMS: atom_id res chain seq x y z
N GLU A 1 12.02 -15.71 -14.30
CA GLU A 1 10.69 -15.23 -13.93
C GLU A 1 10.50 -13.80 -14.36
N ASP A 2 9.32 -13.49 -14.75
CA ASP A 2 9.04 -12.13 -15.16
C ASP A 2 8.61 -11.26 -13.96
N GLU A 3 8.62 -9.98 -14.20
CA GLU A 3 8.35 -8.98 -13.17
C GLU A 3 6.87 -8.93 -12.79
N ASP A 4 5.99 -9.27 -13.73
CA ASP A 4 4.56 -9.35 -13.50
C ASP A 4 4.25 -10.44 -12.46
N PHE A 5 4.95 -11.58 -12.57
CA PHE A 5 4.81 -12.66 -11.60
C PHE A 5 5.23 -12.20 -10.19
N ALA A 6 6.39 -11.54 -10.09
CA ALA A 6 6.90 -11.05 -8.81
C ALA A 6 5.95 -10.04 -8.18
N PHE A 7 5.40 -9.14 -8.97
CA PHE A 7 4.44 -8.15 -8.51
C PHE A 7 3.15 -8.81 -8.01
N LYS A 8 2.59 -9.72 -8.79
CA LYS A 8 1.37 -10.44 -8.40
C LYS A 8 1.57 -11.28 -7.15
N LYS A 9 2.75 -11.86 -7.00
CA LYS A 9 3.10 -12.63 -5.81
C LYS A 9 3.08 -11.75 -4.56
N ILE A 10 3.61 -10.55 -4.64
CA ILE A 10 3.58 -9.60 -3.52
C ILE A 10 2.14 -9.27 -3.14
N LEU A 11 1.30 -8.94 -4.12
CA LEU A 11 -0.09 -8.61 -3.85
C LEU A 11 -0.82 -9.78 -3.18
N LYS A 12 -0.55 -10.99 -3.60
CA LYS A 12 -1.17 -12.19 -3.06
C LYS A 12 -0.63 -12.54 -1.67
N ASP A 13 0.69 -12.57 -1.52
CA ASP A 13 1.32 -12.98 -0.25
C ASP A 13 0.95 -12.07 0.90
N TYR A 14 0.80 -10.78 0.63
CA TYR A 14 0.39 -9.82 1.65
C TYR A 14 -1.12 -9.63 1.73
N ASP A 15 -1.88 -10.30 0.86
CA ASP A 15 -3.34 -10.19 0.80
C ASP A 15 -3.78 -8.71 0.78
N LEU A 16 -3.11 -7.95 -0.05
CA LEU A 16 -3.19 -6.48 0.00
C LEU A 16 -4.59 -5.94 -0.26
N THR A 17 -5.29 -6.48 -1.23
CA THR A 17 -6.63 -6.01 -1.58
C THR A 17 -7.60 -6.12 -0.41
N SER A 18 -7.59 -7.28 0.27
CA SER A 18 -8.45 -7.50 1.44
C SER A 18 -8.08 -6.59 2.59
N LYS A 19 -6.78 -6.46 2.86
CA LYS A 19 -6.30 -5.62 3.96
C LYS A 19 -6.63 -4.15 3.74
N VAL A 20 -6.45 -3.66 2.53
CA VAL A 20 -6.77 -2.26 2.21
C VAL A 20 -8.28 -2.03 2.35
N GLY A 21 -9.10 -2.98 1.92
CA GLY A 21 -10.54 -2.88 2.08
C GLY A 21 -10.97 -2.77 3.53
N VAL A 22 -10.41 -3.63 4.39
CA VAL A 22 -10.70 -3.59 5.84
C VAL A 22 -10.23 -2.28 6.46
N ILE A 23 -9.02 -1.84 6.13
CA ILE A 23 -8.47 -0.60 6.66
C ILE A 23 -9.33 0.59 6.26
N ASN A 24 -9.72 0.68 4.99
CA ASN A 24 -10.56 1.76 4.51
C ASN A 24 -11.92 1.79 5.23
N SER A 25 -12.51 0.62 5.42
CA SER A 25 -13.78 0.50 6.15
C SER A 25 -13.64 0.98 7.59
N TYR A 26 -12.55 0.57 8.25
CA TYR A 26 -12.27 0.97 9.63
C TYR A 26 -12.05 2.48 9.75
N LEU A 27 -11.27 3.05 8.83
CA LEU A 27 -11.04 4.50 8.82
C LEU A 27 -12.34 5.27 8.64
N ASN A 28 -13.21 4.76 7.77
CA ASN A 28 -14.51 5.39 7.53
C ASN A 28 -15.36 5.36 8.79
N GLU A 29 -15.37 4.26 9.53
CA GLU A 29 -16.10 4.16 10.79
C GLU A 29 -15.53 5.12 11.84
N LEU A 30 -14.21 5.20 11.95
CA LEU A 30 -13.58 6.12 12.91
C LEU A 30 -13.91 7.57 12.60
N SER A 31 -13.97 7.93 11.32
CA SER A 31 -14.28 9.31 10.94
C SER A 31 -15.68 9.75 11.32
N LYS A 32 -16.58 8.80 11.57
CA LYS A 32 -17.96 9.08 12.00
C LYS A 32 -18.10 9.19 13.52
N ASP A 33 -17.09 8.77 14.25
CA ASP A 33 -17.10 8.86 15.71
C ASP A 33 -16.53 10.21 16.13
N GLU A 34 -17.41 11.19 16.39
CA GLU A 34 -17.00 12.56 16.71
C GLU A 34 -16.11 12.65 17.94
N GLU A 35 -16.38 11.83 18.95
CA GLU A 35 -15.59 11.87 20.18
C GLU A 35 -14.16 11.39 19.97
N LEU A 36 -13.99 10.31 19.22
CA LEU A 36 -12.66 9.81 18.87
C LEU A 36 -11.92 10.77 17.95
N PHE A 37 -12.63 11.31 16.97
CA PHE A 37 -12.02 12.17 15.96
C PHE A 37 -11.53 13.51 16.53
N LYS A 38 -12.00 13.91 17.69
CA LYS A 38 -11.51 15.11 18.38
C LYS A 38 -10.11 14.92 18.96
N LYS A 39 -9.69 13.69 19.20
CA LYS A 39 -8.38 13.40 19.79
C LYS A 39 -7.29 13.61 18.76
N GLU A 40 -6.33 14.47 19.08
CA GLU A 40 -5.22 14.78 18.17
C GLU A 40 -4.41 13.53 17.78
N ALA A 41 -4.15 12.66 18.76
CA ALA A 41 -3.40 11.43 18.47
C ALA A 41 -4.12 10.53 17.47
N ILE A 42 -5.45 10.45 17.53
CA ILE A 42 -6.26 9.70 16.59
C ILE A 42 -6.18 10.35 15.20
N GLN A 43 -6.30 11.67 15.11
CA GLN A 43 -6.19 12.39 13.85
C GLN A 43 -4.85 12.14 13.17
N LEU A 44 -3.76 12.22 13.94
CA LEU A 44 -2.42 11.99 13.42
C LEU A 44 -2.23 10.54 12.95
N ALA A 45 -2.72 9.58 13.74
CA ALA A 45 -2.60 8.18 13.38
C ALA A 45 -3.38 7.86 12.10
N ILE A 46 -4.58 8.42 11.94
CA ILE A 46 -5.37 8.27 10.71
C ILE A 46 -4.63 8.88 9.52
N LYS A 47 -4.11 10.09 9.68
CA LYS A 47 -3.34 10.76 8.64
C LYS A 47 -2.15 9.92 8.19
N ASN A 48 -1.42 9.35 9.15
CA ASN A 48 -0.25 8.53 8.86
C ASN A 48 -0.61 7.25 8.08
N VAL A 49 -1.75 6.64 8.41
CA VAL A 49 -2.24 5.48 7.66
C VAL A 49 -2.63 5.89 6.24
N MET A 50 -3.34 7.01 6.10
CA MET A 50 -3.79 7.49 4.78
C MET A 50 -2.62 7.86 3.88
N GLU A 51 -1.56 8.44 4.43
CA GLU A 51 -0.36 8.79 3.67
C GLU A 51 0.28 7.55 3.03
N VAL A 52 0.45 6.48 3.81
CA VAL A 52 1.07 5.27 3.28
C VAL A 52 0.13 4.53 2.34
N LEU A 53 -1.18 4.58 2.55
CA LEU A 53 -2.14 4.00 1.60
C LEU A 53 -2.05 4.69 0.23
N GLU A 54 -1.95 6.01 0.23
CA GLU A 54 -1.80 6.77 -1.01
C GLU A 54 -0.49 6.43 -1.70
N LYS A 55 0.58 6.33 -0.94
CA LYS A 55 1.89 5.97 -1.47
C LYS A 55 1.87 4.58 -2.11
N ILE A 56 1.26 3.60 -1.45
CA ILE A 56 1.10 2.25 -1.98
C ILE A 56 0.28 2.27 -3.27
N SER A 57 -0.82 3.02 -3.29
CA SER A 57 -1.66 3.14 -4.48
C SER A 57 -0.88 3.68 -5.67
N ASN A 58 -0.07 4.72 -5.44
CA ASN A 58 0.75 5.32 -6.49
C ASN A 58 1.84 4.36 -6.97
N GLU A 59 2.44 3.61 -6.05
CA GLU A 59 3.46 2.61 -6.40
C GLU A 59 2.88 1.48 -7.24
N ILE A 60 1.70 1.00 -6.89
CA ILE A 60 1.01 -0.05 -7.66
C ILE A 60 0.72 0.44 -9.07
N LYS A 61 0.19 1.66 -9.20
CA LYS A 61 -0.09 2.24 -10.52
C LYS A 61 1.17 2.36 -11.37
N LEU A 62 2.25 2.81 -10.76
CA LEU A 62 3.53 2.96 -11.47
C LEU A 62 4.07 1.61 -11.93
N ILE A 63 3.99 0.60 -11.06
CA ILE A 63 4.45 -0.75 -11.41
C ILE A 63 3.60 -1.32 -12.54
N GLU A 64 2.27 -1.19 -12.45
CA GLU A 64 1.37 -1.67 -13.49
C GLU A 64 1.66 -1.02 -14.84
N GLU A 65 1.91 0.29 -14.83
CA GLU A 65 2.24 1.02 -16.04
C GLU A 65 3.57 0.53 -16.64
N LYS A 66 4.57 0.32 -15.80
CA LYS A 66 5.87 -0.17 -16.27
C LYS A 66 5.77 -1.58 -16.83
N ILE A 67 4.97 -2.44 -16.23
CA ILE A 67 4.73 -3.79 -16.74
C ILE A 67 4.07 -3.72 -18.11
N LYS A 68 3.08 -2.86 -18.25
CA LYS A 68 2.37 -2.68 -19.53
C LYS A 68 3.32 -2.22 -20.62
N VAL A 69 4.11 -1.20 -20.36
CA VAL A 69 5.10 -0.67 -21.32
C VAL A 69 6.12 -1.74 -21.66
N HIS A 70 6.62 -2.46 -20.67
CA HIS A 70 7.61 -3.51 -20.87
C HIS A 70 7.08 -4.61 -21.80
N LYS A 71 5.82 -5.01 -21.63
CA LYS A 71 5.20 -6.04 -22.48
C LYS A 71 4.99 -5.57 -23.91
N GLU A 72 4.85 -4.27 -24.14
CA GLU A 72 4.66 -3.69 -25.45
C GLU A 72 5.98 -3.52 -26.22
N LEU A 73 7.12 -3.61 -25.54
CA LEU A 73 8.42 -3.43 -26.15
C LEU A 73 8.96 -4.73 -26.75
N TRP A 74 9.71 -4.60 -27.84
CA TRP A 74 10.38 -5.73 -28.46
C TRP A 74 11.38 -6.41 -27.53
N PHE A 75 11.92 -5.64 -26.57
CA PHE A 75 12.95 -6.12 -25.64
C PHE A 75 12.38 -6.37 -24.26
N HIS A 76 11.18 -6.89 -24.19
CA HIS A 76 10.48 -7.17 -22.93
C HIS A 76 11.27 -8.10 -21.98
N ARG A 77 12.24 -8.82 -22.48
CA ARG A 77 13.10 -9.68 -21.67
C ARG A 77 14.18 -8.93 -20.90
N PHE A 78 14.40 -7.65 -21.23
CA PHE A 78 15.38 -6.85 -20.52
C PHE A 78 14.74 -6.22 -19.30
N ARG A 79 15.28 -6.55 -18.14
CA ARG A 79 14.80 -5.99 -16.87
C ARG A 79 15.48 -4.67 -16.61
N THR A 80 14.72 -3.72 -16.07
CA THR A 80 15.29 -2.47 -15.60
C THR A 80 15.57 -2.59 -14.11
N PRO A 81 16.72 -2.11 -13.62
CA PRO A 81 17.00 -2.09 -12.18
C PRO A 81 15.93 -1.35 -11.39
N GLU A 82 15.33 -0.33 -11.99
CA GLU A 82 14.25 0.46 -11.38
C GLU A 82 13.07 -0.40 -10.94
N TYR A 83 12.75 -1.44 -11.68
CA TYR A 83 11.63 -2.30 -11.37
C TYR A 83 11.82 -3.02 -10.03
N LYS A 84 13.03 -3.51 -9.79
CA LYS A 84 13.37 -4.19 -8.55
C LYS A 84 13.23 -3.26 -7.36
N VAL A 85 13.69 -2.03 -7.52
CA VAL A 85 13.58 -1.00 -6.47
C VAL A 85 12.11 -0.71 -6.17
N LEU A 86 11.27 -0.62 -7.20
CA LEU A 86 9.84 -0.38 -7.03
C LEU A 86 9.17 -1.49 -6.22
N LEU A 87 9.52 -2.74 -6.47
CA LEU A 87 8.97 -3.86 -5.72
C LEU A 87 9.41 -3.85 -4.26
N ILE A 88 10.68 -3.52 -4.02
CA ILE A 88 11.21 -3.41 -2.66
C ILE A 88 10.50 -2.28 -1.90
N ASN A 89 10.29 -1.15 -2.56
CA ASN A 89 9.58 -0.02 -1.96
C ASN A 89 8.15 -0.38 -1.63
N LEU A 90 7.48 -1.11 -2.51
CA LEU A 90 6.11 -1.55 -2.28
C LEU A 90 6.03 -2.45 -1.05
N GLU A 91 6.91 -3.43 -0.93
CA GLU A 91 6.93 -4.32 0.23
C GLU A 91 7.22 -3.57 1.52
N THR A 92 8.15 -2.62 1.46
CA THR A 92 8.49 -1.79 2.63
C THR A 92 7.26 -0.99 3.08
N ASP A 93 6.56 -0.38 2.14
CA ASP A 93 5.40 0.43 2.47
C ASP A 93 4.21 -0.41 2.95
N ILE A 94 4.07 -1.63 2.48
CA ILE A 94 3.05 -2.55 3.01
C ILE A 94 3.33 -2.86 4.48
N ARG A 95 4.60 -3.06 4.85
CA ARG A 95 4.96 -3.28 6.25
C ARG A 95 4.72 -2.04 7.10
N ILE A 96 5.04 -0.86 6.56
CA ILE A 96 4.79 0.40 7.25
C ILE A 96 3.29 0.60 7.46
N LEU A 97 2.48 0.25 6.47
CA LEU A 97 1.02 0.31 6.60
C LEU A 97 0.55 -0.54 7.78
N ARG A 98 1.06 -1.76 7.90
CA ARG A 98 0.69 -2.64 9.00
C ARG A 98 1.05 -2.00 10.35
N GLU A 99 2.26 -1.49 10.47
CA GLU A 99 2.72 -0.87 11.70
C GLU A 99 1.89 0.35 12.09
N ARG A 100 1.60 1.20 11.12
CA ARG A 100 0.80 2.40 11.34
C ARG A 100 -0.64 2.07 11.71
N PHE A 101 -1.20 1.06 11.06
CA PHE A 101 -2.56 0.62 11.36
C PHE A 101 -2.65 -0.01 12.75
N ASP A 102 -1.66 -0.84 13.12
CA ASP A 102 -1.59 -1.45 14.45
C ASP A 102 -1.50 -0.37 15.53
N LEU A 103 -0.72 0.66 15.28
CA LEU A 103 -0.60 1.77 16.23
C LEU A 103 -1.93 2.51 16.38
N LEU A 104 -2.63 2.75 15.28
CA LEU A 104 -3.95 3.38 15.31
C LEU A 104 -4.92 2.58 16.17
N ILE A 105 -4.95 1.27 16.00
CA ILE A 105 -5.82 0.40 16.77
C ILE A 105 -5.48 0.47 18.27
N LYS A 106 -4.20 0.48 18.61
CA LYS A 106 -3.76 0.59 20.00
C LYS A 106 -4.15 1.91 20.63
N ILE A 107 -3.99 3.00 19.90
CA ILE A 107 -4.34 4.34 20.39
C ILE A 107 -5.85 4.45 20.58
N LYS A 108 -6.62 3.89 19.66
CA LYS A 108 -8.08 3.90 19.73
C LYS A 108 -8.59 3.14 20.94
N ASN A 109 -7.99 2.01 21.23
CA ASN A 109 -8.38 1.18 22.37
C ASN A 109 -7.66 1.64 23.62
#